data_cd84238cff55061f3383e0c7733cdfa6
#
_entry.id   cd84238cff55061f3383e0c7733cdfa6
#
_cell.length_a   1.000
_cell.length_b   1.000
_cell.length_c   1.000
_cell.angle_alpha   90.00
_cell.angle_beta   90.00
_cell.angle_gamma   90.00
#
_symmetry.space_group_name_H-M   'P 1'
#
loop_
_entity.id
_entity.type
_entity.pdbx_description
1 polymer ?
#
loop_
_entity_poly.entity_id
_entity_poly.type
_entity_poly.pdbx_seq_one_letter_code
_entity_poly.pdbx_strand_id
1 'polypeptide(L)'
;MTDLKVLHNIIDGQARPSASGETLDIVNPSTGQVYATSPKSGEADVDAAFTAAADAFESWRWSTPSERQAALLALADVIEGNADELVDIEIENTGKPRNLTASEEIGPMVDQVRFFAGAA
;
A
#
# COMPACT_ATOMS: atom_id res chain seq x y z
N MET A 1 2.01 22.62 -17.14
CA MET A 1 2.23 22.28 -15.72
C MET A 1 1.63 20.89 -15.54
N THR A 2 2.45 19.90 -15.23
CA THR A 2 1.92 18.55 -14.92
C THR A 2 1.29 18.67 -13.54
N ASP A 3 0.01 18.35 -13.41
CA ASP A 3 -0.63 18.31 -12.09
C ASP A 3 0.06 17.24 -11.24
N LEU A 4 0.54 17.61 -10.05
CA LEU A 4 1.17 16.69 -9.11
C LEU A 4 0.13 15.67 -8.63
N LYS A 5 0.53 14.40 -8.59
CA LYS A 5 -0.28 13.33 -7.99
C LYS A 5 -0.41 13.59 -6.49
N VAL A 6 -1.64 13.62 -5.98
CA VAL A 6 -1.90 13.79 -4.54
C VAL A 6 -2.20 12.42 -3.94
N LEU A 7 -1.34 11.96 -3.04
CA LEU A 7 -1.55 10.75 -2.27
C LEU A 7 -2.33 11.03 -0.99
N HIS A 8 -2.93 10.01 -0.42
CA HIS A 8 -3.75 10.10 0.78
C HIS A 8 -3.43 8.97 1.75
N ASN A 9 -3.70 9.21 3.03
CA ASN A 9 -3.81 8.13 4.01
C ASN A 9 -5.03 7.27 3.67
N ILE A 10 -4.92 5.96 3.84
CA ILE A 10 -6.09 5.06 3.76
C ILE A 10 -6.41 4.62 5.19
N ILE A 11 -7.52 5.13 5.71
CA ILE A 11 -7.99 4.83 7.08
C ILE A 11 -9.45 4.42 6.98
N ASP A 12 -9.78 3.24 7.51
CA ASP A 12 -11.12 2.65 7.43
C ASP A 12 -11.63 2.55 5.98
N GLY A 13 -10.76 2.14 5.07
CA GLY A 13 -11.05 2.01 3.63
C GLY A 13 -11.26 3.33 2.89
N GLN A 14 -11.02 4.49 3.54
CA GLN A 14 -11.25 5.81 2.94
C GLN A 14 -9.94 6.58 2.75
N ALA A 15 -9.83 7.24 1.59
CA ALA A 15 -8.73 8.15 1.31
C ALA A 15 -8.92 9.45 2.08
N ARG A 16 -7.91 9.85 2.89
CA ARG A 16 -7.97 11.06 3.74
C ARG A 16 -6.67 11.84 3.65
N PRO A 17 -6.70 13.19 3.62
CA PRO A 17 -5.50 14.00 3.83
C PRO A 17 -5.00 13.82 5.27
N SER A 18 -3.83 14.38 5.59
CA SER A 18 -3.41 14.53 7.00
C SER A 18 -4.36 15.44 7.76
N ALA A 19 -4.54 15.20 9.06
CA ALA A 19 -5.39 16.03 9.93
C ALA A 19 -4.92 17.50 9.99
N SER A 20 -3.62 17.74 9.84
CA SER A 20 -3.03 19.09 9.77
C SER A 20 -3.18 19.75 8.40
N GLY A 21 -3.47 18.98 7.34
CA GLY A 21 -3.41 19.43 5.95
C GLY A 21 -1.99 19.57 5.40
N GLU A 22 -0.94 19.29 6.21
CA GLU A 22 0.44 19.35 5.75
C GLU A 22 0.78 18.18 4.81
N THR A 23 1.65 18.45 3.84
CA THR A 23 2.13 17.46 2.87
C THR A 23 3.64 17.44 2.77
N LEU A 24 4.17 16.35 2.23
CA LEU A 24 5.57 16.17 1.88
C LEU A 24 5.68 15.96 0.37
N ASP A 25 6.67 16.56 -0.24
CA ASP A 25 7.00 16.33 -1.64
C ASP A 25 7.63 14.94 -1.82
N ILE A 26 7.21 14.23 -2.86
CA ILE A 26 7.83 12.97 -3.28
C ILE A 26 8.62 13.23 -4.54
N VAL A 27 9.92 12.96 -4.46
CA VAL A 27 10.88 13.20 -5.54
C VAL A 27 11.20 11.90 -6.25
N ASN A 28 11.07 11.88 -7.57
CA ASN A 28 11.57 10.77 -8.38
C ASN A 28 13.12 10.83 -8.38
N PRO A 29 13.81 9.83 -7.85
CA PRO A 29 15.27 9.86 -7.70
C PRO A 29 16.02 9.78 -9.05
N SER A 30 15.38 9.29 -10.09
CA SER A 30 15.96 9.19 -11.42
C SER A 30 15.98 10.54 -12.16
N THR A 31 15.05 11.44 -11.83
CA THR A 31 14.93 12.75 -12.51
C THR A 31 15.23 13.93 -11.60
N GLY A 32 15.17 13.74 -10.28
CA GLY A 32 15.25 14.81 -9.28
C GLY A 32 14.02 15.72 -9.26
N GLN A 33 12.92 15.35 -9.91
CA GLN A 33 11.72 16.15 -9.98
C GLN A 33 10.68 15.68 -8.95
N VAL A 34 9.95 16.63 -8.36
CA VAL A 34 8.76 16.33 -7.56
C VAL A 34 7.68 15.84 -8.52
N TYR A 35 7.11 14.64 -8.26
CA TYR A 35 6.04 14.06 -9.07
C TYR A 35 4.75 13.85 -8.30
N ALA A 36 4.82 13.82 -6.96
CA ALA A 36 3.66 13.62 -6.11
C ALA A 36 3.82 14.36 -4.77
N THR A 37 2.73 14.45 -4.03
CA THR A 37 2.73 14.85 -2.62
C THR A 37 2.06 13.76 -1.77
N SER A 38 2.56 13.55 -0.56
CA SER A 38 1.94 12.66 0.42
C SER A 38 1.51 13.40 1.68
N PRO A 39 0.54 12.91 2.45
CA PRO A 39 0.19 13.47 3.74
C PRO A 39 1.40 13.44 4.68
N LYS A 40 1.68 14.56 5.35
CA LYS A 40 2.57 14.58 6.51
C LYS A 40 1.74 14.26 7.74
N SER A 41 1.57 12.96 7.99
CA SER A 41 0.72 12.46 9.07
C SER A 41 1.32 12.76 10.44
N GLY A 42 0.47 13.16 11.37
CA GLY A 42 0.80 13.41 12.77
C GLY A 42 0.13 12.41 13.71
N GLU A 43 0.19 12.70 15.00
CA GLU A 43 -0.36 11.85 16.06
C GLU A 43 -1.86 11.55 15.85
N ALA A 44 -2.65 12.57 15.49
CA ALA A 44 -4.08 12.40 15.26
C ALA A 44 -4.41 11.43 14.11
N ASP A 45 -3.58 11.40 13.05
CA ASP A 45 -3.75 10.47 11.93
C ASP A 45 -3.42 9.05 12.36
N VAL A 46 -2.34 8.89 13.14
CA VAL A 46 -1.92 7.61 13.68
C VAL A 46 -2.99 7.06 14.63
N ASP A 47 -3.50 7.87 15.55
CA ASP A 47 -4.56 7.47 16.47
C ASP A 47 -5.83 7.05 15.74
N ALA A 48 -6.22 7.78 14.68
CA ALA A 48 -7.36 7.41 13.84
C ALA A 48 -7.16 6.05 13.16
N ALA A 49 -5.94 5.78 12.65
CA ALA A 49 -5.62 4.50 12.02
C ALA A 49 -5.65 3.34 13.02
N PHE A 50 -5.07 3.54 14.21
CA PHE A 50 -5.10 2.53 15.29
C PHE A 50 -6.53 2.25 15.77
N THR A 51 -7.34 3.29 15.94
CA THR A 51 -8.75 3.15 16.32
C THR A 51 -9.51 2.32 15.31
N ALA A 52 -9.40 2.67 14.02
CA ALA A 52 -10.05 1.92 12.94
C ALA A 52 -9.61 0.44 12.90
N ALA A 53 -8.32 0.18 13.11
CA ALA A 53 -7.80 -1.19 13.16
C ALA A 53 -8.33 -1.96 14.39
N ALA A 54 -8.39 -1.31 15.55
CA ALA A 54 -8.94 -1.92 16.78
C ALA A 54 -10.42 -2.26 16.63
N ASP A 55 -11.21 -1.35 16.08
CA ASP A 55 -12.63 -1.57 15.82
C ASP A 55 -12.87 -2.72 14.83
N ALA A 56 -12.11 -2.77 13.75
CA ALA A 56 -12.17 -3.86 12.78
C ALA A 56 -11.77 -5.21 13.40
N PHE A 57 -10.81 -5.23 14.32
CA PHE A 57 -10.35 -6.43 14.99
C PHE A 57 -11.42 -7.08 15.85
N GLU A 58 -12.38 -6.33 16.40
CA GLU A 58 -13.47 -6.89 17.23
C GLU A 58 -14.31 -7.94 16.49
N SER A 59 -14.47 -7.81 15.18
CA SER A 59 -15.12 -8.83 14.34
C SER A 59 -14.11 -9.78 13.69
N TRP A 60 -12.99 -9.26 13.16
CA TRP A 60 -12.01 -10.05 12.43
C TRP A 60 -11.35 -11.14 13.27
N ARG A 61 -11.14 -10.90 14.55
CA ARG A 61 -10.56 -11.88 15.49
C ARG A 61 -11.32 -13.22 15.56
N TRP A 62 -12.58 -13.22 15.16
CA TRP A 62 -13.45 -14.41 15.16
C TRP A 62 -13.58 -15.08 13.80
N SER A 63 -12.89 -14.54 12.78
CA SER A 63 -12.88 -15.17 11.46
C SER A 63 -12.27 -16.57 11.52
N THR A 64 -12.81 -17.47 10.72
CA THR A 64 -12.29 -18.84 10.60
C THR A 64 -10.96 -18.84 9.81
N PRO A 65 -10.11 -19.89 9.97
CA PRO A 65 -8.94 -20.06 9.12
C PRO A 65 -9.25 -19.98 7.61
N SER A 66 -10.36 -20.57 7.19
CA SER A 66 -10.79 -20.54 5.78
C SER A 66 -11.11 -19.12 5.27
N GLU A 67 -11.73 -18.29 6.11
CA GLU A 67 -12.03 -16.90 5.75
C GLU A 67 -10.75 -16.07 5.63
N ARG A 68 -9.82 -16.25 6.57
CA ARG A 68 -8.52 -15.58 6.51
C ARG A 68 -7.70 -16.02 5.30
N GLN A 69 -7.67 -17.31 5.02
CA GLN A 69 -7.02 -17.87 3.83
C GLN A 69 -7.63 -17.28 2.56
N ALA A 70 -8.95 -17.25 2.43
CA ALA A 70 -9.62 -16.70 1.26
C ALA A 70 -9.29 -15.21 1.06
N ALA A 71 -9.23 -14.42 2.13
CA ALA A 71 -8.86 -13.01 2.06
C ALA A 71 -7.41 -12.82 1.57
N LEU A 72 -6.46 -13.62 2.06
CA LEU A 72 -5.06 -13.54 1.62
C LEU A 72 -4.88 -14.01 0.18
N LEU A 73 -5.58 -15.06 -0.26
CA LEU A 73 -5.54 -15.50 -1.65
C LEU A 73 -6.11 -14.44 -2.59
N ALA A 74 -7.23 -13.80 -2.22
CA ALA A 74 -7.80 -12.68 -2.98
C ALA A 74 -6.83 -11.49 -3.06
N LEU A 75 -6.11 -11.18 -1.98
CA LEU A 75 -5.06 -10.16 -1.98
C LEU A 75 -3.93 -10.50 -2.97
N ALA A 76 -3.47 -11.76 -2.96
CA ALA A 76 -2.43 -12.20 -3.89
C ALA A 76 -2.86 -12.05 -5.35
N ASP A 77 -4.11 -12.42 -5.66
CA ASP A 77 -4.66 -12.29 -7.02
C ASP A 77 -4.78 -10.82 -7.46
N VAL A 78 -5.15 -9.91 -6.55
CA VAL A 78 -5.18 -8.45 -6.82
C VAL A 78 -3.77 -7.91 -7.07
N ILE A 79 -2.78 -8.29 -6.27
CA ILE A 79 -1.38 -7.88 -6.49
C ILE A 79 -0.89 -8.36 -7.84
N GLU A 80 -1.09 -9.63 -8.16
CA GLU A 80 -0.67 -10.22 -9.44
C GLU A 80 -1.38 -9.56 -10.63
N GLY A 81 -2.68 -9.30 -10.51
CA GLY A 81 -3.48 -8.64 -11.55
C GLY A 81 -3.09 -7.18 -11.82
N ASN A 82 -2.42 -6.53 -10.86
CA ASN A 82 -1.95 -5.14 -10.98
C ASN A 82 -0.41 -5.04 -11.02
N ALA A 83 0.28 -6.13 -11.35
CA ALA A 83 1.75 -6.21 -11.27
C ALA A 83 2.47 -5.10 -12.04
N ASP A 84 2.07 -4.81 -13.27
CA ASP A 84 2.70 -3.79 -14.10
C ASP A 84 2.55 -2.38 -13.49
N GLU A 85 1.37 -2.04 -12.97
CA GLU A 85 1.12 -0.75 -12.32
C GLU A 85 1.96 -0.62 -11.02
N LEU A 86 2.04 -1.69 -10.23
CA LEU A 86 2.84 -1.71 -9.01
C LEU A 86 4.33 -1.54 -9.31
N VAL A 87 4.82 -2.20 -10.37
CA VAL A 87 6.21 -2.02 -10.83
C VAL A 87 6.45 -0.57 -11.27
N ASP A 88 5.55 0.04 -12.03
CA ASP A 88 5.70 1.42 -12.47
C ASP A 88 5.76 2.40 -11.30
N ILE A 89 4.89 2.23 -10.30
CA ILE A 89 4.87 3.06 -9.09
C ILE A 89 6.18 2.87 -8.30
N GLU A 90 6.63 1.63 -8.12
CA GLU A 90 7.85 1.32 -7.37
C GLU A 90 9.10 1.92 -8.02
N ILE A 91 9.25 1.80 -9.33
CA ILE A 91 10.41 2.36 -10.03
C ILE A 91 10.39 3.90 -10.04
N GLU A 92 9.22 4.52 -10.11
CA GLU A 92 9.10 5.97 -10.03
C GLU A 92 9.51 6.49 -8.65
N ASN A 93 9.16 5.75 -7.60
CA ASN A 93 9.44 6.12 -6.22
C ASN A 93 10.88 5.81 -5.78
N THR A 94 11.46 4.70 -6.23
CA THR A 94 12.76 4.20 -5.73
C THR A 94 13.91 4.33 -6.72
N GLY A 95 13.61 4.50 -8.00
CA GLY A 95 14.62 4.50 -9.07
C GLY A 95 15.21 3.13 -9.41
N LYS A 96 14.61 2.04 -8.92
CA LYS A 96 15.05 0.67 -9.22
C LYS A 96 14.90 0.33 -10.71
N PRO A 97 15.75 -0.57 -11.25
CA PRO A 97 15.57 -1.07 -12.61
C PRO A 97 14.27 -1.89 -12.75
N ARG A 98 13.48 -1.59 -13.79
CA ARG A 98 12.17 -2.23 -14.02
C ARG A 98 12.26 -3.76 -14.03
N ASN A 99 13.22 -4.32 -14.74
CA ASN A 99 13.36 -5.78 -14.87
C ASN A 99 13.57 -6.45 -13.50
N LEU A 100 14.40 -5.85 -12.66
CA LEU A 100 14.70 -6.36 -11.32
C LEU A 100 13.45 -6.29 -10.43
N THR A 101 12.74 -5.17 -10.42
CA THR A 101 11.51 -5.00 -9.65
C THR A 101 10.45 -6.02 -10.06
N ALA A 102 10.26 -6.22 -11.35
CA ALA A 102 9.26 -7.17 -11.86
C ALA A 102 9.60 -8.63 -11.49
N SER A 103 10.88 -9.05 -11.62
CA SER A 103 11.26 -10.45 -11.38
C SER A 103 11.50 -10.79 -9.91
N GLU A 104 12.06 -9.84 -9.14
CA GLU A 104 12.57 -10.15 -7.81
C GLU A 104 11.65 -9.66 -6.68
N GLU A 105 10.65 -8.82 -6.97
CA GLU A 105 9.79 -8.25 -5.94
C GLU A 105 8.34 -8.72 -6.08
N ILE A 106 7.68 -8.47 -7.19
CA ILE A 106 6.24 -8.75 -7.32
C ILE A 106 5.96 -10.27 -7.30
N GLY A 107 6.66 -11.07 -8.09
CA GLY A 107 6.50 -12.52 -8.10
C GLY A 107 6.71 -13.14 -6.72
N PRO A 108 7.86 -12.93 -6.07
CA PRO A 108 8.11 -13.41 -4.72
C PRO A 108 7.11 -12.91 -3.67
N MET A 109 6.62 -11.66 -3.78
CA MET A 109 5.60 -11.13 -2.88
C MET A 109 4.29 -11.93 -2.99
N VAL A 110 3.82 -12.17 -4.21
CA VAL A 110 2.61 -12.97 -4.47
C VAL A 110 2.77 -14.39 -3.92
N ASP A 111 3.91 -15.03 -4.19
CA ASP A 111 4.20 -16.37 -3.70
C ASP A 111 4.21 -16.45 -2.17
N GLN A 112 4.80 -15.45 -1.49
CA GLN A 112 4.81 -15.38 -0.03
C GLN A 112 3.40 -15.22 0.55
N VAL A 113 2.58 -14.33 -0.02
CA VAL A 113 1.19 -14.16 0.43
C VAL A 113 0.41 -15.46 0.27
N ARG A 114 0.54 -16.15 -0.87
CA ARG A 114 -0.10 -17.44 -1.10
C ARG A 114 0.40 -18.53 -0.15
N PHE A 115 1.70 -18.56 0.15
CA PHE A 115 2.27 -19.51 1.12
C PHE A 115 1.67 -19.29 2.51
N PHE A 116 1.69 -18.06 3.01
CA PHE A 116 1.15 -17.75 4.34
C PHE A 116 -0.37 -17.84 4.41
N ALA A 117 -1.10 -17.72 3.31
CA ALA A 117 -2.52 -18.01 3.26
C ALA A 117 -2.83 -19.46 3.70
N GLY A 118 -1.93 -20.40 3.43
CA GLY A 118 -2.07 -21.79 3.89
C GLY A 118 -1.85 -22.00 5.39
N ALA A 119 -1.31 -21.00 6.11
CA ALA A 119 -1.03 -21.03 7.54
C ALA A 119 -1.96 -20.11 8.37
N ALA A 120 -2.89 -19.42 7.72
CA ALA A 120 -3.77 -18.40 8.32
C ALA A 120 -4.91 -18.98 9.18
#